data_067aba4fef869a2fd5f58ede7a16f38b
#
_entry.id   067aba4fef869a2fd5f58ede7a16f38b
#
_cell.length_a   1.000
_cell.length_b   1.000
_cell.length_c   1.000
_cell.angle_alpha   90.00
_cell.angle_beta   90.00
_cell.angle_gamma   90.00
#
_symmetry.space_group_name_H-M   'P 1'
#
loop_
_entity.id
_entity.type
_entity.pdbx_description
1 polymer ?
#
loop_
_entity_poly.entity_id
_entity_poly.type
_entity_poly.pdbx_seq_one_letter_code
_entity_poly.pdbx_strand_id
1 'polypeptide(L)'
;LTEVRVVDPLSHAECIEFIRTCKTIITDSGGIQEESSFFKKKCIVCRKITERKEGIGVFAFMCPSPQDLSNVFDGIINKGEFLVDEECPYGDGLAAQYIKNIFIREGV
;
A
#
# COMPACT_ATOMS: atom_id res chain seq x y z
N LEU A 1 6.85 12.70 14.83
CA LEU A 1 5.40 12.98 14.70
C LEU A 1 4.94 13.83 15.86
N THR A 2 4.51 15.06 15.58
CA THR A 2 4.03 15.96 16.60
C THR A 2 2.51 15.88 16.80
N GLU A 3 1.80 15.33 15.82
CA GLU A 3 0.36 15.18 15.88
C GLU A 3 -0.06 13.79 15.38
N VAL A 4 -0.97 13.16 16.14
CA VAL A 4 -1.60 11.90 15.76
C VAL A 4 -3.12 12.10 15.87
N ARG A 5 -3.84 11.78 14.79
CA ARG A 5 -5.31 11.74 14.80
C ARG A 5 -5.77 10.29 14.83
N VAL A 6 -6.58 9.97 15.81
CA VAL A 6 -7.22 8.67 15.90
C VAL A 6 -8.63 8.82 15.35
N VAL A 7 -8.99 7.98 14.38
CA VAL A 7 -10.30 8.04 13.73
C VAL A 7 -11.00 6.68 13.86
N ASP A 8 -12.31 6.69 13.70
CA ASP A 8 -13.09 5.45 13.64
C ASP A 8 -12.70 4.63 12.40
N PRO A 9 -12.98 3.32 12.39
CA PRO A 9 -12.71 2.50 11.22
C PRO A 9 -13.30 3.12 9.94
N LEU A 10 -12.48 3.19 8.90
CA LEU A 10 -12.86 3.81 7.64
C LEU A 10 -13.59 2.84 6.73
N SER A 11 -14.51 3.34 5.92
CA SER A 11 -15.04 2.57 4.79
C SER A 11 -13.92 2.29 3.78
N HIS A 12 -14.13 1.33 2.89
CA HIS A 12 -13.14 1.02 1.86
C HIS A 12 -12.85 2.25 0.98
N ALA A 13 -13.89 2.99 0.59
CA ALA A 13 -13.73 4.19 -0.23
C ALA A 13 -12.91 5.28 0.49
N GLU A 14 -13.16 5.49 1.78
CA GLU A 14 -12.41 6.43 2.58
C GLU A 14 -10.94 6.01 2.73
N CYS A 15 -10.71 4.72 2.95
CA CYS A 15 -9.38 4.16 3.07
C CYS A 15 -8.57 4.37 1.78
N ILE A 16 -9.17 4.10 0.63
CA ILE A 16 -8.55 4.32 -0.69
C ILE A 16 -8.18 5.80 -0.87
N GLU A 17 -9.05 6.71 -0.48
CA GLU A 17 -8.78 8.13 -0.59
C GLU A 17 -7.60 8.56 0.29
N PHE A 18 -7.49 8.03 1.51
CA PHE A 18 -6.34 8.27 2.36
C PHE A 18 -5.05 7.74 1.77
N ILE A 19 -5.08 6.53 1.21
CA ILE A 19 -3.91 5.93 0.54
C ILE A 19 -3.47 6.81 -0.63
N ARG A 20 -4.43 7.28 -1.41
CA ARG A 20 -4.16 8.10 -2.59
C ARG A 20 -3.49 9.44 -2.23
N THR A 21 -3.85 10.03 -1.10
CA THR A 21 -3.43 11.38 -0.73
C THR A 21 -2.30 11.45 0.29
N CYS A 22 -2.00 10.37 0.99
CA CYS A 22 -0.93 10.35 1.99
C CYS A 22 0.46 10.29 1.33
N LYS A 23 1.50 10.50 2.12
CA LYS A 23 2.89 10.37 1.66
C LYS A 23 3.41 8.96 1.77
N THR A 24 3.10 8.29 2.87
CA THR A 24 3.48 6.89 3.09
C THR A 24 2.45 6.22 3.97
N ILE A 25 2.44 4.89 3.97
CA ILE A 25 1.46 4.09 4.70
C ILE A 25 2.20 3.13 5.63
N ILE A 26 1.65 2.95 6.82
CA ILE A 26 2.13 1.96 7.79
C ILE A 26 0.95 1.03 8.08
N THR A 27 1.13 -0.26 7.80
CA THR A 27 0.02 -1.22 7.89
C THR A 27 0.52 -2.64 8.17
N ASP A 28 -0.38 -3.51 8.60
CA ASP A 28 -0.15 -4.94 8.70
C ASP A 28 -1.03 -5.72 7.69
N SER A 29 -1.73 -5.02 6.83
CA SER A 29 -2.69 -5.60 5.87
C SER A 29 -2.06 -5.85 4.51
N GLY A 30 -2.18 -7.07 4.00
CA GLY A 30 -1.74 -7.40 2.65
C GLY A 30 -2.55 -6.70 1.56
N GLY A 31 -3.85 -6.50 1.78
CA GLY A 31 -4.69 -5.75 0.86
C GLY A 31 -4.25 -4.30 0.72
N ILE A 32 -3.94 -3.65 1.83
CA ILE A 32 -3.45 -2.28 1.81
C ILE A 32 -2.06 -2.21 1.16
N GLN A 33 -1.23 -3.23 1.36
CA GLN A 33 0.06 -3.31 0.67
C GLN A 33 -0.11 -3.29 -0.85
N GLU A 34 -1.05 -4.07 -1.38
CA GLU A 34 -1.36 -4.08 -2.82
C GLU A 34 -1.91 -2.74 -3.29
N GLU A 35 -2.87 -2.18 -2.57
CA GLU A 35 -3.49 -0.90 -2.90
C GLU A 35 -2.48 0.24 -2.90
N SER A 36 -1.56 0.25 -1.93
CA SER A 36 -0.49 1.24 -1.85
C SER A 36 0.40 1.19 -3.10
N SER A 37 0.74 0.00 -3.55
CA SER A 37 1.56 -0.21 -4.74
C SER A 37 0.85 0.30 -6.00
N PHE A 38 -0.46 0.10 -6.08
CA PHE A 38 -1.28 0.59 -7.19
C PHE A 38 -1.19 2.12 -7.31
N PHE A 39 -1.17 2.83 -6.18
CA PHE A 39 -1.04 4.28 -6.16
C PHE A 39 0.43 4.76 -6.14
N LYS A 40 1.38 3.87 -6.36
CA LYS A 40 2.82 4.17 -6.40
C LYS A 40 3.34 4.72 -5.08
N LYS A 41 2.74 4.30 -3.96
CA LYS A 41 3.12 4.73 -2.62
C LYS A 41 3.99 3.69 -1.94
N LYS A 42 4.94 4.16 -1.13
CA LYS A 42 5.71 3.27 -0.27
C LYS A 42 4.88 2.91 0.96
N CYS A 43 5.03 1.66 1.40
CA CYS A 43 4.25 1.10 2.49
C CYS A 43 5.20 0.38 3.45
N ILE A 44 5.08 0.67 4.73
CA ILE A 44 5.79 -0.07 5.77
C ILE A 44 4.86 -1.17 6.26
N VAL A 45 5.30 -2.43 6.14
CA VAL A 45 4.50 -3.60 6.48
C VAL A 45 4.96 -4.12 7.85
N CYS A 46 4.10 -3.95 8.86
CA CYS A 46 4.38 -4.34 10.24
C CYS A 46 4.08 -5.82 10.47
N ARG A 47 4.83 -6.68 9.79
CA ARG A 47 4.72 -8.13 9.88
C ARG A 47 6.10 -8.76 9.76
N LYS A 48 6.25 -9.97 10.31
CA LYS A 48 7.49 -10.73 10.16
C LYS A 48 7.67 -11.29 8.76
N ILE A 49 6.57 -11.73 8.15
CA ILE A 49 6.53 -12.23 6.77
C ILE A 49 5.26 -11.73 6.09
N THR A 50 5.30 -11.69 4.77
CA THR A 50 4.12 -11.37 3.96
C THR A 50 4.01 -12.38 2.82
N GLU A 51 2.77 -12.71 2.45
CA GLU A 51 2.48 -13.54 1.27
C GLU A 51 2.68 -12.73 -0.02
N ARG A 52 2.65 -11.42 0.08
CA ARG A 52 2.79 -10.50 -1.04
C ARG A 52 4.23 -10.05 -1.17
N LYS A 53 5.06 -10.93 -1.70
CA LYS A 53 6.51 -10.72 -1.77
C LYS A 53 6.93 -9.80 -2.92
N GLU A 54 6.06 -9.63 -3.88
CA GLU A 54 6.28 -8.74 -5.01
C GLU A 54 6.37 -7.29 -4.49
N GLY A 55 7.34 -6.55 -4.95
CA GLY A 55 7.50 -5.16 -4.54
C GLY A 55 8.22 -4.92 -3.22
N ILE A 56 8.66 -5.97 -2.52
CA ILE A 56 9.47 -5.78 -1.31
C ILE A 56 10.76 -5.04 -1.69
N GLY A 57 11.07 -3.97 -0.96
CA GLY A 57 12.23 -3.12 -1.20
C GLY A 57 11.99 -2.00 -2.20
N VAL A 58 10.88 -2.02 -2.93
CA VAL A 58 10.47 -0.97 -3.87
C VAL A 58 9.23 -0.25 -3.36
N PHE A 59 8.14 -0.99 -3.17
CA PHE A 59 6.86 -0.47 -2.66
C PHE A 59 6.66 -0.80 -1.18
N ALA A 60 7.07 -2.00 -0.76
CA ALA A 60 6.83 -2.50 0.60
C ALA A 60 8.16 -2.65 1.33
N PHE A 61 8.20 -2.14 2.56
CA PHE A 61 9.37 -2.21 3.43
C PHE A 61 8.96 -2.92 4.69
N MET A 62 9.56 -4.08 4.95
CA MET A 62 9.20 -4.91 6.09
C MET A 62 9.67 -4.30 7.40
N CYS A 63 8.80 -4.35 8.40
CA CYS A 63 9.11 -3.92 9.77
C CYS A 63 8.64 -5.01 10.74
N PRO A 64 9.46 -6.05 10.96
CA PRO A 64 9.03 -7.22 11.74
C PRO A 64 8.91 -6.95 13.24
N SER A 65 9.48 -5.85 13.72
CA SER A 65 9.50 -5.52 15.15
C SER A 65 9.15 -4.05 15.34
N PRO A 66 8.34 -3.70 16.36
CA PRO A 66 8.03 -2.29 16.64
C PRO A 66 9.28 -1.43 16.89
N GLN A 67 10.35 -2.01 17.39
CA GLN A 67 11.59 -1.30 17.65
C GLN A 67 12.27 -0.80 16.36
N ASP A 68 11.98 -1.45 15.24
CA ASP A 68 12.59 -1.11 13.95
C ASP A 68 11.80 -0.04 13.20
N LEU A 69 10.58 0.29 13.64
CA LEU A 69 9.69 1.18 12.91
C LEU A 69 10.31 2.55 12.64
N SER A 70 10.96 3.12 13.66
CA SER A 70 11.58 4.43 13.53
C SER A 70 12.68 4.43 12.47
N ASN A 71 13.52 3.40 12.48
CA ASN A 71 14.61 3.28 11.50
C ASN A 71 14.10 3.09 10.07
N VAL A 72 13.09 2.24 9.88
CA VAL A 72 12.49 2.01 8.57
C VAL A 72 11.85 3.29 8.05
N PHE A 73 11.08 3.97 8.90
CA PHE A 73 10.41 5.21 8.55
C PHE A 73 11.42 6.31 8.19
N ASP A 74 12.47 6.47 8.99
CA ASP A 74 13.51 7.47 8.75
C ASP A 74 14.24 7.21 7.44
N GLY A 75 14.45 5.94 7.10
CA GLY A 75 15.05 5.56 5.82
C GLY A 75 14.23 6.02 4.63
N ILE A 76 12.90 5.96 4.72
CA ILE A 76 12.01 6.44 3.65
C ILE A 76 12.00 7.97 3.59
N ILE A 77 11.86 8.63 4.73
CA ILE A 77 11.79 10.08 4.83
C ILE A 77 13.09 10.73 4.34
N ASN A 78 14.24 10.19 4.73
CA ASN A 78 15.53 10.78 4.39
C ASN A 78 15.84 10.71 2.90
N LYS A 79 15.30 9.71 2.19
CA LYS A 79 15.43 9.65 0.73
C LYS A 79 14.59 10.71 0.03
N GLY A 80 13.52 11.20 0.66
CA GLY A 80 12.64 12.20 0.09
C GLY A 80 11.81 11.73 -1.10
N GLU A 81 11.87 10.45 -1.44
CA GLU A 81 11.17 9.87 -2.57
C GLU A 81 9.94 9.09 -2.08
N PHE A 82 8.82 9.78 -1.98
CA PHE A 82 7.57 9.17 -1.50
C PHE A 82 6.82 8.43 -2.59
N LEU A 83 6.93 8.85 -3.84
CA LEU A 83 6.32 8.17 -4.97
C LEU A 83 7.33 7.25 -5.63
N VAL A 84 6.85 6.10 -6.11
CA VAL A 84 7.68 5.09 -6.76
C VAL A 84 7.35 5.10 -8.25
N ASP A 85 8.38 5.22 -9.09
CA ASP A 85 8.25 5.25 -10.56
C ASP A 85 8.46 3.85 -11.16
N GLU A 86 7.95 2.83 -10.48
CA GLU A 86 7.97 1.45 -10.93
C GLU A 86 6.57 0.98 -11.24
N GLU A 87 6.43 -0.04 -12.09
CA GLU A 87 5.13 -0.64 -12.34
C GLU A 87 4.65 -1.38 -11.10
N CYS A 88 3.32 -1.31 -10.84
CA CYS A 88 2.72 -2.05 -9.75
C CYS A 88 2.86 -3.56 -10.02
N PRO A 89 3.46 -4.33 -9.09
CA PRO A 89 3.69 -5.77 -9.30
C PRO A 89 2.41 -6.60 -9.29
N TYR A 90 1.29 -6.00 -8.85
CA TYR A 90 -0.01 -6.66 -8.75
C TYR A 90 -0.93 -6.31 -9.93
N GLY A 91 -0.37 -5.75 -11.01
CA GLY A 91 -1.10 -5.37 -12.19
C GLY A 91 -1.42 -3.88 -12.26
N ASP A 92 -2.16 -3.49 -13.29
CA ASP A 92 -2.47 -2.08 -13.57
C ASP A 92 -3.81 -1.63 -12.99
N GLY A 93 -4.48 -2.48 -12.21
CA GLY A 93 -5.78 -2.18 -11.63
C GLY A 93 -6.96 -2.42 -12.56
N LEU A 94 -6.72 -2.95 -13.76
CA LEU A 94 -7.78 -3.18 -14.75
C LEU A 94 -8.38 -4.57 -14.68
N ALA A 95 -7.86 -5.46 -13.81
CA ALA A 95 -8.32 -6.84 -13.73
C ALA A 95 -9.83 -6.93 -13.45
N ALA A 96 -10.33 -6.14 -12.49
CA ALA A 96 -11.74 -6.12 -12.16
C ALA A 96 -12.59 -5.66 -13.34
N GLN A 97 -12.10 -4.71 -14.13
CA GLN A 97 -12.80 -4.21 -15.30
C GLN A 97 -12.83 -5.25 -16.42
N TYR A 98 -11.75 -5.98 -16.63
CA TYR A 98 -11.71 -7.09 -17.58
C TYR A 98 -12.70 -8.18 -17.21
N ILE A 99 -12.77 -8.56 -15.94
CA ILE A 99 -13.73 -9.55 -15.45
C ILE A 99 -15.16 -9.06 -15.66
N LYS A 100 -15.45 -7.81 -15.33
CA LYS A 100 -16.76 -7.19 -15.53
C LYS A 100 -17.16 -7.23 -17.00
N ASN A 101 -16.25 -6.88 -17.90
CA ASN A 101 -16.52 -6.88 -19.34
C ASN A 101 -16.82 -8.29 -19.85
N ILE A 102 -16.13 -9.30 -19.34
CA ILE A 102 -16.40 -10.70 -19.69
C ILE A 102 -17.82 -11.08 -19.26
N PHE A 103 -18.21 -10.75 -18.03
CA PHE A 103 -19.54 -11.06 -17.53
C PHE A 103 -20.63 -10.38 -18.34
N ILE A 104 -20.46 -9.12 -18.72
CA ILE A 104 -21.42 -8.40 -19.58
C ILE A 104 -21.54 -9.09 -20.93
N ARG A 105 -20.41 -9.45 -21.55
CA ARG A 105 -20.38 -10.10 -22.86
C ARG A 105 -21.05 -11.47 -22.85
N GLU A 106 -20.86 -12.25 -21.77
CA GLU A 106 -21.44 -13.58 -21.63
C GLU A 106 -22.88 -13.57 -21.11
N GLY A 107 -23.44 -12.40 -20.82
CA GLY A 107 -24.81 -12.27 -20.31
C GLY A 107 -24.99 -12.69 -18.85
N VAL A 108 -23.94 -12.59 -18.06
CA VAL A 108 -23.95 -13.00 -16.66
C VAL A 108 -24.19 -11.81 -15.73
#